data_9d4c61fda60476d9bd6d8b40b626cf43
#
_entry.id   9d4c61fda60476d9bd6d8b40b626cf43
#
_cell.length_a   1.000
_cell.length_b   1.000
_cell.length_c   1.000
_cell.angle_alpha   90.00
_cell.angle_beta   90.00
_cell.angle_gamma   90.00
#
_symmetry.space_group_name_H-M   'P 1'
#
loop_
_entity.id
_entity.type
_entity.pdbx_description
1 polymer ?
#
loop_
_entity_poly.entity_id
_entity_poly.type
_entity_poly.pdbx_seq_one_letter_code
_entity_poly.pdbx_strand_id
1 'polypeptide(L)' 'MTREELKEQIDELMRQYADEEIDSDTYSQKMMELTTSARNSND' A
#
# COMPACT_ATOMS: atom_id res chain seq x y z
N MET A 1 -10.75 -6.07 -4.64
CA MET A 1 -10.31 -4.73 -4.25
C MET A 1 -10.50 -3.77 -5.41
N THR A 2 -11.15 -2.66 -5.17
CA THR A 2 -11.36 -1.66 -6.21
C THR A 2 -10.16 -0.74 -6.31
N ARG A 3 -10.11 0.02 -7.39
CA ARG A 3 -9.04 1.00 -7.57
C ARG A 3 -9.06 2.06 -6.46
N GLU A 4 -10.26 2.46 -6.05
CA GLU A 4 -10.39 3.46 -5.02
C GLU A 4 -9.85 2.96 -3.69
N GLU A 5 -10.16 1.72 -3.35
CA GLU A 5 -9.65 1.13 -2.12
C GLU A 5 -8.13 1.03 -2.16
N LEU A 6 -7.60 0.61 -3.29
CA LEU A 6 -6.15 0.50 -3.43
C LEU A 6 -5.50 1.87 -3.29
N LYS A 7 -6.09 2.87 -3.92
CA LYS A 7 -5.56 4.22 -3.84
C LYS A 7 -5.57 4.75 -2.41
N GLU A 8 -6.64 4.47 -1.69
CA GLU A 8 -6.74 4.91 -0.31
C GLU A 8 -5.67 4.26 0.57
N GLN A 9 -5.43 2.98 0.35
CA GLN A 9 -4.40 2.29 1.12
C GLN A 9 -3.01 2.82 0.81
N ILE A 10 -2.75 3.11 -0.45
CA ILE A 10 -1.47 3.69 -0.82
C ILE A 10 -1.30 5.07 -0.20
N ASP A 11 -2.36 5.88 -0.24
CA ASP A 11 -2.34 7.20 0.37
C ASP A 11 -2.01 7.10 1.86
N GLU A 12 -2.64 6.17 2.55
CA GLU A 12 -2.41 5.99 3.96
C GLU A 12 -0.98 5.56 4.25
N LEU A 13 -0.46 4.66 3.42
CA LEU A 13 0.91 4.21 3.57
C LEU A 13 1.90 5.37 3.41
N MET A 14 1.66 6.19 2.39
CA MET A 14 2.53 7.35 2.17
C MET A 14 2.47 8.31 3.35
N ARG A 15 1.30 8.47 3.92
CA ARG A 15 1.12 9.34 5.07
C ARG A 15 1.85 8.78 6.29
N GLN A 16 1.71 7.49 6.53
CA GLN A 16 2.41 6.85 7.65
C GLN A 16 3.92 6.97 7.50
N TYR A 17 4.40 6.82 6.28
CA TYR A 17 5.82 6.95 6.02
C TYR A 17 6.29 8.38 6.25
N ALA A 18 5.51 9.35 5.80
CA ALA A 18 5.84 10.76 5.99
C ALA A 18 5.84 11.14 7.47
N ASP A 19 4.95 10.54 8.25
CA ASP A 19 4.86 10.76 9.69
C ASP A 19 5.87 9.93 10.48
N GLU A 20 6.66 9.12 9.79
CA GLU A 20 7.66 8.25 10.39
C GLU A 20 7.05 7.20 11.30
N GLU A 21 5.82 6.83 11.04
CA GLU A 21 5.18 5.74 11.76
C GLU A 21 5.70 4.38 11.30
N ILE A 22 6.16 4.32 10.06
CA ILE A 22 6.79 3.12 9.51
C ILE A 22 8.08 3.52 8.82
N ASP A 23 9.01 2.58 8.75
CA ASP A 23 10.28 2.81 8.08
C ASP A 23 10.19 2.44 6.61
N SER A 24 11.28 2.66 5.87
CA SER A 24 11.28 2.40 4.43
C SER A 24 11.13 0.92 4.12
N ASP A 25 11.67 0.06 4.95
CA ASP A 25 11.52 -1.38 4.75
C ASP A 25 10.06 -1.80 4.89
N THR A 26 9.39 -1.32 5.93
CA THR A 26 7.99 -1.61 6.13
C THR A 26 7.15 -1.03 5.00
N TYR A 27 7.48 0.18 4.59
CA TYR A 27 6.77 0.83 3.50
C TYR A 27 6.87 0.00 2.21
N SER A 28 8.08 -0.41 1.86
CA SER A 28 8.31 -1.22 0.65
C SER A 28 7.55 -2.53 0.73
N GLN A 29 7.59 -3.18 1.88
CA GLN A 29 6.93 -4.46 2.07
C GLN A 29 5.41 -4.31 1.91
N LYS A 30 4.85 -3.28 2.52
CA LYS A 30 3.42 -3.03 2.41
C LYS A 30 3.00 -2.71 0.99
N MET A 31 3.82 -1.93 0.28
CA MET A 31 3.53 -1.62 -1.11
C MET A 31 3.54 -2.87 -1.97
N MET A 32 4.49 -3.76 -1.72
CA MET A 32 4.55 -5.02 -2.47
C MET A 32 3.32 -5.87 -2.20
N GLU A 33 2.89 -5.92 -0.96
CA GLU A 33 1.69 -6.68 -0.61
C GLU A 33 0.46 -6.13 -1.32
N LEU A 34 0.33 -4.82 -1.35
CA LEU A 34 -0.80 -4.19 -2.03
C LEU A 34 -0.77 -4.47 -3.53
N THR A 35 0.39 -4.37 -4.12
CA THR A 35 0.55 -4.65 -5.55
C THR A 35 0.19 -6.10 -5.85
N THR A 36 0.66 -7.02 -5.04
CA THR A 36 0.37 -8.43 -5.21
C THR A 36 -1.12 -8.70 -5.07
N SER A 37 -1.74 -8.12 -4.07
CA SER A 37 -3.19 -8.30 -3.87
C SER A 37 -3.98 -7.76 -5.05
N ALA A 38 -3.60 -6.60 -5.55
CA ALA A 38 -4.29 -6.00 -6.68
C ALA A 38 -4.14 -6.88 -7.92
N ARG A 39 -2.96 -7.44 -8.10
CA ARG A 39 -2.70 -8.31 -9.24
C ARG A 39 -3.48 -9.63 -9.13
N ASN A 40 -3.53 -10.20 -7.93
CA ASN A 40 -4.18 -11.49 -7.73
C ASN A 40 -5.69 -11.40 -7.79
N SER A 41 -6.25 -10.25 -7.45
CA SER A 41 -7.70 -10.09 -7.48
C SER A 41 -8.21 -9.60 -8.82
N ASN A 42 -7.34 -9.57 -9.80
CA ASN A 42 -7.69 -9.12 -11.14
C ASN A 42 -8.14 -10.30 -11.99
N ASP A 43 -9.34 -10.71 -11.81
CA ASP A 43 -9.93 -11.78 -12.63
C ASP A 43 -10.93 -11.26 -13.62
#